data_c6afe1354a836fb800c49a7fb3495886
#
_entry.id   c6afe1354a836fb800c49a7fb3495886
#
_cell.length_a   1.000
_cell.length_b   1.000
_cell.length_c   1.000
_cell.angle_alpha   90.00
_cell.angle_beta   90.00
_cell.angle_gamma   90.00
#
_symmetry.space_group_name_H-M   'P 1'
#
loop_
_entity.id
_entity.type
_entity.pdbx_description
1 polymer ?
#
loop_
_entity_poly.entity_id
_entity_poly.type
_entity_poly.pdbx_seq_one_letter_code
_entity_poly.pdbx_strand_id
1 'polypeptide(L)'
;NEGFSRLTGYSVEETLGSNCRFLQGPKTDPDAVREIRKAIEEDRNCEVELINYRKDGTPFWNRLSITPIQDSSGKTTHLIGIQSDVSRRRQAEKNLIDSNSSLAAANLRMKNELMAAAKIQQALLPTAIPQLNDIQVAWAFRPCDELAGDILDVLTMENDRFAFYLLDVCGHGVAAALLSTTLSCWLSRMPLELRQNPVAVVD
;
A
#
# COMPACT_ATOMS: atom_id res chain seq x y z
N ASN A 1 34.99 -0.75 -25.95
CA ASN A 1 35.08 0.66 -25.56
C ASN A 1 35.15 0.78 -24.03
N GLU A 2 35.55 1.93 -23.52
CA GLU A 2 35.72 2.18 -22.06
C GLU A 2 34.44 1.93 -21.24
N GLY A 3 33.26 2.22 -21.79
CA GLY A 3 32.00 1.97 -21.11
C GLY A 3 31.77 0.47 -20.82
N PHE A 4 32.07 -0.37 -21.78
CA PHE A 4 32.01 -1.82 -21.61
C PHE A 4 33.00 -2.31 -20.56
N SER A 5 34.25 -1.81 -20.59
CA SER A 5 35.26 -2.18 -19.60
C SER A 5 34.88 -1.75 -18.18
N ARG A 6 34.34 -0.55 -18.00
CA ARG A 6 33.84 -0.09 -16.71
C ARG A 6 32.65 -0.93 -16.21
N LEU A 7 31.76 -1.33 -17.13
CA LEU A 7 30.58 -2.13 -16.80
C LEU A 7 30.96 -3.55 -16.39
N THR A 8 31.84 -4.19 -17.14
CA THR A 8 32.10 -5.63 -17.04
C THR A 8 33.36 -6.00 -16.29
N GLY A 9 34.30 -5.06 -16.15
CA GLY A 9 35.62 -5.29 -15.55
C GLY A 9 36.64 -5.96 -16.49
N TYR A 10 36.27 -6.27 -17.73
CA TYR A 10 37.19 -6.82 -18.73
C TYR A 10 37.86 -5.70 -19.53
N SER A 11 39.15 -5.83 -19.83
CA SER A 11 39.84 -4.87 -20.68
C SER A 11 39.41 -4.98 -22.14
N VAL A 12 39.77 -3.97 -22.96
CA VAL A 12 39.50 -3.98 -24.39
C VAL A 12 40.25 -5.16 -25.05
N GLU A 13 41.51 -5.39 -24.66
CA GLU A 13 42.35 -6.44 -25.20
C GLU A 13 41.80 -7.85 -24.91
N GLU A 14 41.21 -8.05 -23.73
CA GLU A 14 40.56 -9.31 -23.34
C GLU A 14 39.29 -9.63 -24.10
N THR A 15 38.63 -8.59 -24.60
CA THR A 15 37.32 -8.73 -25.27
C THR A 15 37.36 -8.70 -26.78
N LEU A 16 38.45 -8.19 -27.36
CA LEU A 16 38.66 -8.18 -28.82
C LEU A 16 38.67 -9.61 -29.39
N GLY A 17 37.86 -9.84 -30.42
CA GLY A 17 37.70 -11.14 -31.06
C GLY A 17 36.91 -12.16 -30.26
N SER A 18 36.45 -11.83 -29.06
CA SER A 18 35.68 -12.70 -28.19
C SER A 18 34.17 -12.46 -28.33
N ASN A 19 33.39 -13.54 -28.21
CA ASN A 19 31.94 -13.43 -28.17
C ASN A 19 31.51 -13.10 -26.73
N CYS A 20 30.67 -12.06 -26.55
CA CYS A 20 30.19 -11.59 -25.24
C CYS A 20 29.46 -12.66 -24.39
N ARG A 21 29.26 -13.87 -24.90
CA ARG A 21 28.74 -15.02 -24.10
C ARG A 21 29.58 -15.34 -22.87
N PHE A 22 30.82 -14.88 -22.77
CA PHE A 22 31.64 -15.03 -21.56
C PHE A 22 31.09 -14.32 -20.34
N LEU A 23 30.15 -13.38 -20.54
CA LEU A 23 29.42 -12.73 -19.44
C LEU A 23 28.28 -13.58 -18.87
N GLN A 24 27.95 -14.71 -19.53
CA GLN A 24 26.90 -15.61 -19.06
C GLN A 24 27.43 -16.48 -17.91
N GLY A 25 26.51 -16.93 -17.05
CA GLY A 25 26.86 -17.76 -15.91
C GLY A 25 25.62 -18.49 -15.34
N PRO A 26 25.75 -19.09 -14.14
CA PRO A 26 24.75 -20.02 -13.61
C PRO A 26 23.33 -19.52 -13.50
N LYS A 27 23.13 -18.19 -13.30
CA LYS A 27 21.81 -17.55 -13.17
C LYS A 27 21.36 -16.85 -14.45
N THR A 28 22.10 -16.97 -15.54
CA THR A 28 21.70 -16.41 -16.83
C THR A 28 20.50 -17.17 -17.37
N ASP A 29 19.42 -16.46 -17.70
CA ASP A 29 18.20 -17.07 -18.20
C ASP A 29 18.43 -17.71 -19.59
N PRO A 30 18.24 -19.04 -19.75
CA PRO A 30 18.39 -19.72 -21.01
C PRO A 30 17.39 -19.25 -22.08
N ASP A 31 16.21 -18.78 -21.70
CA ASP A 31 15.19 -18.33 -22.61
C ASP A 31 15.59 -16.99 -23.24
N ALA A 32 16.12 -16.07 -22.42
CA ALA A 32 16.69 -14.83 -22.93
C ALA A 32 17.87 -15.09 -23.89
N VAL A 33 18.72 -16.08 -23.60
CA VAL A 33 19.83 -16.47 -24.49
C VAL A 33 19.30 -17.04 -25.80
N ARG A 34 18.23 -17.85 -25.77
CA ARG A 34 17.59 -18.38 -27.00
C ARG A 34 17.00 -17.25 -27.85
N GLU A 35 16.34 -16.29 -27.20
CA GLU A 35 15.76 -15.12 -27.87
C GLU A 35 16.84 -14.29 -28.59
N ILE A 36 17.96 -14.01 -27.92
CA ILE A 36 19.12 -13.34 -28.53
C ILE A 36 19.59 -14.09 -29.78
N ARG A 37 19.78 -15.42 -29.68
CA ARG A 37 20.26 -16.23 -30.78
C ARG A 37 19.30 -16.19 -31.97
N LYS A 38 18.01 -16.40 -31.70
CA LYS A 38 16.96 -16.35 -32.72
C LYS A 38 16.90 -14.98 -33.41
N ALA A 39 16.99 -13.90 -32.65
CA ALA A 39 16.98 -12.55 -33.22
C ALA A 39 18.18 -12.28 -34.12
N ILE A 40 19.35 -12.78 -33.78
CA ILE A 40 20.56 -12.67 -34.62
C ILE A 40 20.39 -13.50 -35.90
N GLU A 41 19.86 -14.72 -35.82
CA GLU A 41 19.59 -15.58 -36.97
C GLU A 41 18.56 -15.01 -37.93
N GLU A 42 17.57 -14.28 -37.40
CA GLU A 42 16.49 -13.63 -38.15
C GLU A 42 16.82 -12.18 -38.58
N ASP A 43 18.04 -11.71 -38.38
CA ASP A 43 18.48 -10.34 -38.66
C ASP A 43 17.53 -9.23 -38.12
N ARG A 44 17.01 -9.43 -36.93
CA ARG A 44 16.08 -8.50 -36.26
C ARG A 44 16.63 -7.89 -34.98
N ASN A 45 16.06 -6.75 -34.61
CA ASN A 45 16.34 -6.13 -33.31
C ASN A 45 15.91 -7.04 -32.16
N CYS A 46 16.67 -7.01 -31.09
CA CYS A 46 16.39 -7.74 -29.86
C CYS A 46 16.72 -6.88 -28.65
N GLU A 47 15.81 -6.84 -27.66
CA GLU A 47 16.09 -6.27 -26.35
C GLU A 47 15.67 -7.29 -25.29
N VAL A 48 16.61 -7.64 -24.40
CA VAL A 48 16.37 -8.57 -23.30
C VAL A 48 17.05 -8.06 -22.03
N GLU A 49 16.51 -8.45 -20.88
CA GLU A 49 17.17 -8.28 -19.59
C GLU A 49 17.54 -9.65 -19.02
N LEU A 50 18.82 -9.84 -18.76
CA LEU A 50 19.34 -11.11 -18.26
C LEU A 50 20.44 -10.89 -17.21
N ILE A 51 20.68 -11.89 -16.38
CA ILE A 51 21.81 -11.85 -15.44
C ILE A 51 23.08 -12.17 -16.20
N ASN A 52 24.04 -11.25 -16.16
CA ASN A 52 25.41 -11.43 -16.58
C ASN A 52 26.35 -11.35 -15.37
N TYR A 53 27.60 -11.68 -15.60
CA TYR A 53 28.65 -11.71 -14.57
C TYR A 53 29.80 -10.82 -15.00
N ARG A 54 30.31 -10.00 -14.08
CA ARG A 54 31.53 -9.22 -14.26
C ARG A 54 32.74 -10.16 -14.18
N LYS A 55 33.91 -9.64 -14.50
CA LYS A 55 35.17 -10.37 -14.41
C LYS A 55 35.49 -10.92 -13.01
N ASP A 56 35.06 -10.19 -11.98
CA ASP A 56 35.19 -10.58 -10.56
C ASP A 56 34.15 -11.63 -10.10
N GLY A 57 33.26 -12.07 -11.00
CA GLY A 57 32.17 -12.99 -10.69
C GLY A 57 30.91 -12.34 -10.13
N THR A 58 30.87 -11.01 -9.96
CA THR A 58 29.70 -10.29 -9.46
C THR A 58 28.56 -10.34 -10.48
N PRO A 59 27.38 -10.86 -10.13
CA PRO A 59 26.22 -10.83 -11.02
C PRO A 59 25.62 -9.42 -11.11
N PHE A 60 25.12 -9.08 -12.30
CA PHE A 60 24.38 -7.85 -12.53
C PHE A 60 23.26 -8.08 -13.54
N TRP A 61 22.19 -7.32 -13.44
CA TRP A 61 21.13 -7.31 -14.44
C TRP A 61 21.58 -6.45 -15.62
N ASN A 62 21.78 -7.10 -16.74
CA ASN A 62 22.16 -6.47 -17.99
C ASN A 62 20.93 -6.33 -18.89
N ARG A 63 20.57 -5.09 -19.27
CA ARG A 63 19.73 -4.85 -20.43
C ARG A 63 20.61 -4.85 -21.65
N LEU A 64 20.40 -5.83 -22.50
CA LEU A 64 21.13 -6.00 -23.77
C LEU A 64 20.18 -5.69 -24.92
N SER A 65 20.52 -4.66 -25.70
CA SER A 65 19.87 -4.34 -26.98
C SER A 65 20.83 -4.68 -28.11
N ILE A 66 20.36 -5.48 -29.08
CA ILE A 66 21.12 -5.86 -30.28
C ILE A 66 20.40 -5.32 -31.49
N THR A 67 21.17 -4.64 -32.36
CA THR A 67 20.67 -4.09 -33.63
C THR A 67 21.59 -4.52 -34.78
N PRO A 68 21.07 -5.20 -35.80
CA PRO A 68 21.82 -5.52 -36.98
C PRO A 68 22.07 -4.27 -37.86
N ILE A 69 23.28 -4.18 -38.38
CA ILE A 69 23.67 -3.16 -39.36
C ILE A 69 23.77 -3.82 -40.74
N GLN A 70 22.97 -3.32 -41.67
CA GLN A 70 22.92 -3.84 -43.07
C GLN A 70 23.68 -2.94 -44.01
N ASP A 71 24.23 -3.54 -45.06
CA ASP A 71 24.80 -2.82 -46.19
C ASP A 71 23.71 -2.38 -47.20
N SER A 72 24.13 -1.74 -48.29
CA SER A 72 23.21 -1.28 -49.34
C SER A 72 22.46 -2.41 -50.07
N SER A 73 22.89 -3.66 -49.91
CA SER A 73 22.24 -4.87 -50.46
C SER A 73 21.23 -5.50 -49.50
N GLY A 74 21.09 -4.97 -48.27
CA GLY A 74 20.23 -5.52 -47.21
C GLY A 74 20.89 -6.67 -46.43
N LYS A 75 22.18 -6.93 -46.63
CA LYS A 75 22.91 -7.98 -45.94
C LYS A 75 23.45 -7.43 -44.63
N THR A 76 23.22 -8.15 -43.51
CA THR A 76 23.79 -7.82 -42.21
C THR A 76 25.31 -8.00 -42.21
N THR A 77 26.03 -6.93 -41.96
CA THR A 77 27.49 -6.89 -41.91
C THR A 77 28.04 -6.84 -40.47
N HIS A 78 27.30 -6.19 -39.58
CA HIS A 78 27.69 -6.01 -38.16
C HIS A 78 26.48 -6.08 -37.24
N LEU A 79 26.73 -6.32 -35.97
CA LEU A 79 25.77 -6.23 -34.90
C LEU A 79 26.25 -5.18 -33.90
N ILE A 80 25.38 -4.24 -33.55
CA ILE A 80 25.62 -3.32 -32.42
C ILE A 80 24.95 -3.88 -31.19
N GLY A 81 25.72 -4.10 -30.13
CA GLY A 81 25.22 -4.49 -28.81
C GLY A 81 25.36 -3.34 -27.83
N ILE A 82 24.25 -2.86 -27.27
CA ILE A 82 24.24 -1.88 -26.18
C ILE A 82 23.90 -2.61 -24.89
N GLN A 83 24.73 -2.41 -23.87
CA GLN A 83 24.58 -3.03 -22.56
C GLN A 83 24.41 -1.96 -21.49
N SER A 84 23.49 -2.18 -20.57
CA SER A 84 23.21 -1.28 -19.46
C SER A 84 22.96 -2.06 -18.18
N ASP A 85 23.64 -1.67 -17.10
CA ASP A 85 23.36 -2.20 -15.77
C ASP A 85 22.06 -1.63 -15.24
N VAL A 86 21.05 -2.47 -15.14
CA VAL A 86 19.72 -2.11 -14.61
C VAL A 86 19.47 -2.67 -13.20
N SER A 87 20.51 -3.18 -12.53
CA SER A 87 20.40 -3.81 -11.20
C SER A 87 19.80 -2.86 -10.17
N ARG A 88 20.26 -1.59 -10.15
CA ARG A 88 19.73 -0.58 -9.24
C ARG A 88 18.25 -0.28 -9.49
N ARG A 89 17.85 -0.18 -10.75
CA ARG A 89 16.45 0.04 -11.13
C ARG A 89 15.57 -1.12 -10.67
N ARG A 90 15.97 -2.36 -10.98
CA ARG A 90 15.22 -3.56 -10.56
C ARG A 90 15.12 -3.70 -9.04
N GLN A 91 16.19 -3.36 -8.33
CA GLN A 91 16.15 -3.39 -6.87
C GLN A 91 15.20 -2.33 -6.30
N ALA A 92 15.20 -1.12 -6.86
CA ALA A 92 14.29 -0.06 -6.46
C ALA A 92 12.82 -0.41 -6.75
N GLU A 93 12.54 -0.97 -7.93
CA GLU A 93 11.21 -1.47 -8.31
C GLU A 93 10.72 -2.55 -7.35
N LYS A 94 11.58 -3.51 -7.03
CA LYS A 94 11.26 -4.57 -6.06
C LYS A 94 10.97 -4.00 -4.68
N ASN A 95 11.83 -3.11 -4.18
CA ASN A 95 11.63 -2.48 -2.86
C ASN A 95 10.32 -1.69 -2.81
N LEU A 96 9.96 -1.02 -3.91
CA LEU A 96 8.68 -0.29 -4.01
C LEU A 96 7.48 -1.23 -3.94
N ILE A 97 7.52 -2.35 -4.67
CA ILE A 97 6.46 -3.38 -4.64
C ILE A 97 6.31 -3.94 -3.23
N ASP A 98 7.43 -4.32 -2.58
CA ASP A 98 7.44 -4.89 -1.23
C ASP A 98 6.91 -3.87 -0.19
N SER A 99 7.30 -2.59 -0.32
CA SER A 99 6.81 -1.51 0.53
C SER A 99 5.31 -1.25 0.35
N ASN A 100 4.83 -1.20 -0.90
CA ASN A 100 3.41 -1.01 -1.19
C ASN A 100 2.57 -2.17 -0.66
N SER A 101 3.02 -3.41 -0.80
CA SER A 101 2.31 -4.58 -0.27
C SER A 101 2.22 -4.54 1.27
N SER A 102 3.31 -4.16 1.93
CA SER A 102 3.36 -4.01 3.39
C SER A 102 2.43 -2.90 3.88
N LEU A 103 2.42 -1.76 3.17
CA LEU A 103 1.53 -0.63 3.48
C LEU A 103 0.06 -1.01 3.30
N ALA A 104 -0.28 -1.71 2.22
CA ALA A 104 -1.64 -2.18 1.97
C ALA A 104 -2.13 -3.14 3.08
N ALA A 105 -1.27 -4.05 3.53
CA ALA A 105 -1.58 -4.96 4.63
C ALA A 105 -1.79 -4.22 5.96
N ALA A 106 -0.94 -3.22 6.26
CA ALA A 106 -1.07 -2.39 7.46
C ALA A 106 -2.36 -1.56 7.45
N ASN A 107 -2.70 -0.95 6.31
CA ASN A 107 -3.93 -0.17 6.14
C ASN A 107 -5.18 -1.05 6.31
N LEU A 108 -5.17 -2.27 5.74
CA LEU A 108 -6.30 -3.20 5.90
C LEU A 108 -6.48 -3.60 7.37
N ARG A 109 -5.38 -3.88 8.08
CA ARG A 109 -5.43 -4.20 9.51
C ARG A 109 -6.02 -3.04 10.32
N MET A 110 -5.50 -1.83 10.12
CA MET A 110 -5.98 -0.63 10.79
C MET A 110 -7.47 -0.40 10.54
N LYS A 111 -7.92 -0.54 9.29
CA LYS A 111 -9.34 -0.43 8.95
C LYS A 111 -10.21 -1.44 9.68
N ASN A 112 -9.77 -2.70 9.76
CA ASN A 112 -10.50 -3.74 10.48
C ASN A 112 -10.60 -3.45 11.99
N GLU A 113 -9.54 -2.92 12.59
CA GLU A 113 -9.52 -2.51 13.99
C GLU A 113 -10.48 -1.34 14.25
N LEU A 114 -10.50 -0.33 13.37
CA LEU A 114 -11.45 0.78 13.44
C LEU A 114 -12.90 0.31 13.27
N MET A 115 -13.18 -0.60 12.34
CA MET A 115 -14.50 -1.20 12.17
C MET A 115 -14.95 -2.00 13.40
N ALA A 116 -14.03 -2.67 14.09
CA ALA A 116 -14.35 -3.37 15.33
C ALA A 116 -14.69 -2.37 16.45
N ALA A 117 -13.94 -1.27 16.57
CA ALA A 117 -14.22 -0.21 17.52
C ALA A 117 -15.57 0.49 17.22
N ALA A 118 -15.89 0.71 15.93
CA ALA A 118 -17.18 1.26 15.51
C ALA A 118 -18.39 0.41 15.96
N LYS A 119 -18.25 -0.93 15.88
CA LYS A 119 -19.30 -1.84 16.37
C LYS A 119 -19.50 -1.71 17.89
N ILE A 120 -18.42 -1.52 18.65
CA ILE A 120 -18.52 -1.29 20.09
C ILE A 120 -19.21 0.04 20.36
N GLN A 121 -18.83 1.11 19.67
CA GLN A 121 -19.46 2.42 19.80
C GLN A 121 -20.97 2.36 19.46
N GLN A 122 -21.33 1.70 18.36
CA GLN A 122 -22.73 1.50 17.96
C GLN A 122 -23.56 0.72 19.00
N ALA A 123 -22.92 -0.23 19.72
CA ALA A 123 -23.59 -0.98 20.76
C ALA A 123 -23.92 -0.13 22.03
N LEU A 124 -23.32 1.05 22.13
CA LEU A 124 -23.64 2.01 23.19
C LEU A 124 -24.81 2.94 22.86
N LEU A 125 -25.28 2.94 21.62
CA LEU A 125 -26.46 3.71 21.23
C LEU A 125 -27.72 3.05 21.79
N PRO A 126 -28.81 3.83 22.01
CA PRO A 126 -30.06 3.30 22.55
C PRO A 126 -30.60 2.16 21.69
N THR A 127 -30.78 0.99 22.28
CA THR A 127 -31.37 -0.18 21.59
C THR A 127 -32.89 -0.21 21.70
N ALA A 128 -33.44 0.47 22.70
CA ALA A 128 -34.87 0.59 22.91
C ALA A 128 -35.25 2.06 23.21
N ILE A 129 -36.32 2.49 22.59
CA ILE A 129 -36.92 3.81 22.90
C ILE A 129 -37.99 3.56 23.95
N PRO A 130 -37.99 4.32 25.07
CA PRO A 130 -39.07 4.23 26.07
C PRO A 130 -40.43 4.48 25.41
N GLN A 131 -41.44 3.62 25.72
CA GLN A 131 -42.80 3.90 25.30
C GLN A 131 -43.36 5.01 26.20
N LEU A 132 -43.64 6.12 25.59
CA LEU A 132 -44.23 7.29 26.23
C LEU A 132 -45.64 7.45 25.68
N ASN A 133 -46.61 7.62 26.58
CA ASN A 133 -48.05 7.56 26.24
C ASN A 133 -48.46 8.48 25.07
N ASP A 134 -47.82 9.65 24.90
CA ASP A 134 -48.17 10.63 23.87
C ASP A 134 -46.99 11.13 23.03
N ILE A 135 -45.80 10.51 23.16
CA ILE A 135 -44.59 10.95 22.48
C ILE A 135 -43.96 9.79 21.70
N GLN A 136 -43.77 10.02 20.40
CA GLN A 136 -42.98 9.10 19.56
C GLN A 136 -41.58 9.69 19.35
N VAL A 137 -40.56 8.90 19.69
CA VAL A 137 -39.16 9.28 19.51
C VAL A 137 -38.55 8.44 18.43
N ALA A 138 -37.83 9.07 17.51
CA ALA A 138 -37.00 8.38 16.50
C ALA A 138 -35.64 9.06 16.44
N TRP A 139 -34.62 8.31 16.20
CA TRP A 139 -33.28 8.82 16.05
C TRP A 139 -32.57 8.16 14.84
N ALA A 140 -31.57 8.85 14.30
CA ALA A 140 -30.71 8.33 13.24
C ALA A 140 -29.27 8.66 13.56
N PHE A 141 -28.38 7.70 13.36
CA PHE A 141 -26.94 7.84 13.59
C PHE A 141 -26.19 7.48 12.32
N ARG A 142 -25.45 8.45 11.79
CA ARG A 142 -24.63 8.27 10.58
C ARG A 142 -23.26 8.88 10.82
N PRO A 143 -22.27 8.07 11.19
CA PRO A 143 -20.90 8.55 11.34
C PRO A 143 -20.35 9.04 9.99
N CYS A 144 -19.50 10.05 10.01
CA CYS A 144 -18.82 10.56 8.81
C CYS A 144 -17.62 9.69 8.41
N ASP A 145 -16.97 9.04 9.40
CA ASP A 145 -15.87 8.10 9.24
C ASP A 145 -16.26 6.75 9.85
N GLU A 146 -15.30 5.86 10.07
CA GLU A 146 -15.52 4.58 10.77
C GLU A 146 -16.05 4.80 12.20
N LEU A 147 -15.57 5.86 12.88
CA LEU A 147 -15.96 6.24 14.24
C LEU A 147 -16.54 7.65 14.25
N ALA A 148 -17.55 7.87 15.10
CA ALA A 148 -18.17 9.19 15.28
C ALA A 148 -17.66 9.91 16.52
N GLY A 149 -17.48 11.24 16.41
CA GLY A 149 -17.31 12.13 17.56
C GLY A 149 -18.61 12.31 18.34
N ASP A 150 -19.74 12.22 17.66
CA ASP A 150 -21.06 12.36 18.25
C ASP A 150 -21.53 11.06 18.88
N ILE A 151 -22.33 11.16 19.93
CA ILE A 151 -23.06 10.05 20.54
C ILE A 151 -24.36 10.56 21.19
N LEU A 152 -25.39 9.74 21.15
CA LEU A 152 -26.67 10.04 21.79
C LEU A 152 -27.11 8.88 22.67
N ASP A 153 -27.91 9.19 23.69
CA ASP A 153 -28.59 8.18 24.50
C ASP A 153 -29.92 8.68 25.01
N VAL A 154 -30.79 7.75 25.40
CA VAL A 154 -32.10 7.99 25.97
C VAL A 154 -32.20 7.25 27.30
N LEU A 155 -32.27 7.99 28.39
CA LEU A 155 -32.31 7.47 29.76
C LEU A 155 -33.73 7.44 30.28
N THR A 156 -34.21 6.28 30.71
CA THR A 156 -35.47 6.17 31.43
C THR A 156 -35.29 6.63 32.87
N MET A 157 -36.22 7.40 33.36
CA MET A 157 -36.25 7.94 34.69
C MET A 157 -37.54 7.50 35.41
N GLU A 158 -37.62 7.75 36.71
CA GLU A 158 -38.85 7.50 37.50
C GLU A 158 -40.03 8.38 37.08
N ASN A 159 -41.26 7.96 37.40
CA ASN A 159 -42.51 8.69 37.14
C ASN A 159 -42.73 8.99 35.65
N ASP A 160 -42.53 8.00 34.76
CA ASP A 160 -42.74 8.11 33.31
C ASP A 160 -41.97 9.26 32.65
N ARG A 161 -40.87 9.70 33.27
CA ARG A 161 -39.96 10.68 32.72
C ARG A 161 -38.81 10.01 32.00
N PHE A 162 -38.25 10.70 31.04
CA PHE A 162 -37.02 10.32 30.34
C PHE A 162 -36.14 11.54 30.16
N ALA A 163 -34.84 11.29 30.02
CA ALA A 163 -33.88 12.28 29.59
C ALA A 163 -33.21 11.78 28.30
N PHE A 164 -32.92 12.69 27.41
CA PHE A 164 -32.05 12.39 26.25
C PHE A 164 -30.89 13.38 26.23
N TYR A 165 -29.79 12.93 25.71
CA TYR A 165 -28.66 13.81 25.44
C TYR A 165 -28.07 13.51 24.07
N LEU A 166 -27.47 14.51 23.49
CA LEU A 166 -26.61 14.45 22.31
C LEU A 166 -25.29 15.10 22.68
N LEU A 167 -24.22 14.33 22.60
CA LEU A 167 -22.86 14.82 22.79
C LEU A 167 -22.25 15.03 21.40
N ASP A 168 -21.77 16.24 21.15
CA ASP A 168 -21.00 16.62 19.97
C ASP A 168 -19.59 16.99 20.43
N VAL A 169 -18.61 16.18 20.05
CA VAL A 169 -17.20 16.40 20.40
C VAL A 169 -16.49 16.99 19.18
N CYS A 170 -15.96 18.19 19.36
CA CYS A 170 -15.21 18.87 18.31
C CYS A 170 -14.08 17.99 17.75
N GLY A 171 -14.03 17.83 16.42
CA GLY A 171 -13.08 17.00 15.70
C GLY A 171 -13.68 15.67 15.26
N HIS A 172 -12.85 14.81 14.70
CA HIS A 172 -13.27 13.50 14.16
C HIS A 172 -12.23 12.42 14.46
N GLY A 173 -12.60 11.17 14.20
CA GLY A 173 -11.74 10.01 14.34
C GLY A 173 -11.66 9.48 15.76
N VAL A 174 -10.63 8.70 16.04
CA VAL A 174 -10.52 7.87 17.26
C VAL A 174 -10.56 8.68 18.55
N ALA A 175 -9.87 9.82 18.59
CA ALA A 175 -9.80 10.65 19.81
C ALA A 175 -11.17 11.22 20.19
N ALA A 176 -11.90 11.80 19.24
CA ALA A 176 -13.25 12.33 19.46
C ALA A 176 -14.21 11.21 19.86
N ALA A 177 -14.15 10.06 19.19
CA ALA A 177 -14.97 8.89 19.49
C ALA A 177 -14.74 8.32 20.89
N LEU A 178 -13.48 8.26 21.35
CA LEU A 178 -13.15 7.81 22.68
C LEU A 178 -13.67 8.78 23.76
N LEU A 179 -13.54 10.09 23.51
CA LEU A 179 -14.03 11.09 24.44
C LEU A 179 -15.56 11.05 24.54
N SER A 180 -16.29 11.04 23.41
CA SER A 180 -17.75 10.96 23.40
C SER A 180 -18.25 9.68 24.09
N THR A 181 -17.62 8.53 23.80
CA THR A 181 -17.92 7.25 24.45
C THR A 181 -17.71 7.31 25.97
N THR A 182 -16.59 7.89 26.40
CA THR A 182 -16.26 8.01 27.83
C THR A 182 -17.28 8.89 28.56
N LEU A 183 -17.62 10.04 27.96
CA LEU A 183 -18.63 10.95 28.52
C LEU A 183 -20.01 10.29 28.55
N SER A 184 -20.39 9.57 27.51
CA SER A 184 -21.65 8.82 27.46
C SER A 184 -21.72 7.78 28.57
N CYS A 185 -20.68 6.97 28.75
CA CYS A 185 -20.60 5.98 29.84
C CYS A 185 -20.66 6.64 31.22
N TRP A 186 -20.06 7.82 31.39
CA TRP A 186 -20.10 8.57 32.64
C TRP A 186 -21.51 9.10 32.91
N LEU A 187 -22.17 9.72 31.94
CA LEU A 187 -23.55 10.21 32.03
C LEU A 187 -24.54 9.09 32.36
N SER A 188 -24.40 7.94 31.70
CA SER A 188 -25.27 6.77 31.92
C SER A 188 -25.11 6.13 33.31
N ARG A 189 -24.00 6.38 34.00
CA ARG A 189 -23.76 5.90 35.38
C ARG A 189 -23.99 6.95 36.47
N MET A 190 -24.32 8.18 36.09
CA MET A 190 -24.52 9.27 37.03
C MET A 190 -25.69 8.97 37.98
N PRO A 191 -25.61 9.36 39.29
CA PRO A 191 -26.72 9.22 40.21
C PRO A 191 -28.02 9.88 39.72
N LEU A 192 -29.15 9.26 40.06
CA LEU A 192 -30.46 9.67 39.58
C LEU A 192 -30.80 11.13 39.93
N GLU A 193 -30.38 11.55 41.14
CA GLU A 193 -30.56 12.91 41.65
C GLU A 193 -29.92 13.98 40.76
N LEU A 194 -28.71 13.71 40.21
CA LEU A 194 -28.03 14.60 39.31
C LEU A 194 -28.66 14.57 37.91
N ARG A 195 -29.11 13.40 37.43
CA ARG A 195 -29.82 13.30 36.14
C ARG A 195 -31.13 14.10 36.11
N GLN A 196 -31.74 14.36 37.27
CA GLN A 196 -32.97 15.15 37.37
C GLN A 196 -32.74 16.66 37.26
N ASN A 197 -31.49 17.11 37.37
CA ASN A 197 -31.11 18.51 37.24
C ASN A 197 -30.06 18.70 36.13
N PRO A 198 -30.48 18.98 34.88
CA PRO A 198 -29.56 19.13 33.75
C PRO A 198 -28.47 20.19 33.98
N VAL A 199 -28.74 21.24 34.76
CA VAL A 199 -27.76 22.29 35.08
C VAL A 199 -26.63 21.75 35.93
N ALA A 200 -26.93 20.91 36.92
CA ALA A 200 -25.91 20.29 37.76
C ALA A 200 -25.03 19.24 37.05
N VAL A 201 -25.37 18.85 35.84
CA VAL A 201 -24.58 17.94 35.02
C VAL A 201 -23.48 18.67 34.26
N VAL A 202 -23.68 19.97 33.97
CA VAL A 202 -22.84 20.79 33.08
C VAL A 202 -21.92 21.70 33.88
N ASP A 203 -22.22 22.00 35.15
CA ASP A 203 -21.36 22.70 36.10
C ASP A 203 -20.33 21.75 36.75
#